data_0ff71bf880ed3bffcb69e78b43a5fa13
#
_entry.id   0ff71bf880ed3bffcb69e78b43a5fa13
#
_cell.length_a   1.000
_cell.length_b   1.000
_cell.length_c   1.000
_cell.angle_alpha   90.00
_cell.angle_beta   90.00
_cell.angle_gamma   90.00
#
_symmetry.space_group_name_H-M   'P 1'
#
loop_
_entity.id
_entity.type
_entity.pdbx_description
1 polymer ?
#
loop_
_entity_poly.entity_id
_entity_poly.type
_entity_poly.pdbx_seq_one_letter_code
_entity_poly.pdbx_strand_id
1 'polypeptide(L)'
;MLRPKAPEQGRGAIGGTRGMIRSELIQKIADENPHLTQRHVERIVNTVFEEIIEALAKGDRVELRGFGAFSVKSRDARVGRNPRTGEAVQVDDKKVPFFKTGKLLRDRLNGG
;
A
#
# COMPACT_ATOMS: atom_id res chain seq x y z
N MET A 1 1.09 -7.40 -26.23
CA MET A 1 0.80 -7.90 -25.83
C MET A 1 0.68 -8.47 -25.70
N LEU A 2 0.82 -7.83 -25.30
CA LEU A 2 0.61 -8.35 -24.70
C LEU A 2 0.94 -8.69 -24.32
N ARG A 3 1.17 -8.29 -23.96
CA ARG A 3 1.30 -8.68 -23.23
C ARG A 3 1.31 -9.32 -23.09
N PRO A 4 1.51 -9.21 -22.90
CA PRO A 4 1.53 -9.92 -22.25
C PRO A 4 1.71 -10.43 -21.86
N LYS A 5 2.04 -10.52 -21.55
CA LYS A 5 2.13 -11.16 -20.82
C LYS A 5 2.34 -11.51 -20.16
N ALA A 6 2.73 -11.36 -20.03
CA ALA A 6 2.90 -11.78 -19.08
C ALA A 6 3.27 -12.15 -18.67
N PRO A 7 3.51 -12.20 -18.63
CA PRO A 7 3.77 -12.69 -17.87
C PRO A 7 4.17 -13.08 -17.55
N GLU A 8 4.51 -12.93 -17.28
CA GLU A 8 4.71 -13.55 -16.73
C GLU A 8 5.20 -13.79 -16.26
N GLN A 9 5.62 -13.65 -16.06
CA GLN A 9 6.02 -14.01 -15.43
C GLN A 9 6.46 -14.34 -14.79
N GLY A 10 6.80 -14.39 -14.51
CA GLY A 10 7.11 -14.88 -13.93
C GLY A 10 7.83 -14.83 -13.17
N ARG A 11 8.08 -14.46 -12.65
CA ARG A 11 8.62 -14.51 -11.75
C ARG A 11 8.54 -15.33 -10.87
N GLY A 12 8.77 -15.73 -10.81
CA GLY A 12 8.64 -16.52 -10.14
C GLY A 12 8.47 -16.97 -9.13
N ALA A 13 8.63 -17.15 -9.08
CA ALA A 13 8.46 -17.61 -8.31
C ALA A 13 7.97 -17.93 -7.53
N ILE A 14 8.25 -18.24 -7.14
CA ILE A 14 7.57 -18.44 -6.37
C ILE A 14 6.82 -17.55 -6.19
N GLY A 15 5.91 -17.77 -6.38
CA GLY A 15 4.96 -16.86 -6.28
C GLY A 15 5.18 -15.68 -7.04
N GLY A 16 5.63 -15.76 -8.10
CA GLY A 16 5.93 -14.60 -8.86
C GLY A 16 4.74 -13.70 -9.03
N THR A 17 4.49 -12.88 -8.03
CA THR A 17 3.45 -11.90 -8.09
C THR A 17 3.98 -10.66 -8.75
N ARG A 18 3.31 -10.22 -9.80
CA ARG A 18 3.72 -9.01 -10.47
C ARG A 18 3.23 -7.81 -9.66
N GLY A 19 4.15 -6.97 -9.24
CA GLY A 19 3.80 -5.76 -8.53
C GLY A 19 3.47 -4.62 -9.47
N MET A 20 2.76 -3.64 -8.95
CA MET A 20 2.48 -2.41 -9.66
C MET A 20 3.16 -1.27 -8.92
N ILE A 21 3.97 -0.49 -9.62
CA ILE A 21 4.63 0.65 -9.01
C ILE A 21 3.87 1.92 -9.36
N ARG A 22 4.19 2.99 -8.65
CA ARG A 22 3.45 4.25 -8.81
C ARG A 22 3.44 4.75 -10.25
N SER A 23 4.57 4.65 -10.94
CA SER A 23 4.64 5.16 -12.31
C SER A 23 3.73 4.38 -13.25
N GLU A 24 3.59 3.09 -13.02
CA GLU A 24 2.68 2.27 -13.83
C GLU A 24 1.23 2.64 -13.55
N LEU A 25 0.90 2.90 -12.31
CA LEU A 25 -0.44 3.32 -11.94
C LEU A 25 -0.78 4.64 -12.63
N ILE A 26 0.15 5.59 -12.59
CA ILE A 26 -0.04 6.89 -13.20
C ILE A 26 -0.25 6.74 -14.71
N GLN A 27 0.57 5.90 -15.34
CA GLN A 27 0.48 5.69 -16.79
C GLN A 27 -0.87 5.06 -17.14
N LYS A 28 -1.30 4.09 -16.37
CA LYS A 28 -2.56 3.43 -16.64
C LYS A 28 -3.74 4.38 -16.53
N ILE A 29 -3.73 5.21 -15.50
CA ILE A 29 -4.81 6.19 -15.32
C ILE A 29 -4.78 7.21 -16.44
N ALA A 30 -3.59 7.66 -16.85
CA ALA A 30 -3.47 8.62 -17.94
C ALA A 30 -4.00 8.02 -19.26
N ASP A 31 -3.72 6.75 -19.49
CA ASP A 31 -4.20 6.08 -20.70
C ASP A 31 -5.72 6.00 -20.75
N GLU A 32 -6.35 5.85 -19.60
CA GLU A 32 -7.80 5.76 -19.51
C GLU A 32 -8.49 7.12 -19.46
N ASN A 33 -7.70 8.19 -19.37
CA ASN A 33 -8.24 9.54 -19.27
C ASN A 33 -7.49 10.46 -20.21
N PRO A 34 -7.67 10.27 -21.53
CA PRO A 34 -6.88 10.99 -22.52
C PRO A 34 -7.05 12.50 -22.49
N HIS A 35 -8.09 13.00 -21.82
CA HIS A 35 -8.28 14.43 -21.68
C HIS A 35 -7.37 15.05 -20.63
N LEU A 36 -6.63 14.21 -19.87
CA LEU A 36 -5.69 14.69 -18.87
C LEU A 36 -4.28 14.43 -19.35
N THR A 37 -3.38 15.35 -19.00
CA THR A 37 -1.95 15.11 -19.29
C THR A 37 -1.39 14.18 -18.22
N GLN A 38 -0.30 13.51 -18.56
CA GLN A 38 0.36 12.64 -17.60
C GLN A 38 0.80 13.42 -16.37
N ARG A 39 1.21 14.66 -16.56
CA ARG A 39 1.60 15.52 -15.44
C ARG A 39 0.42 15.78 -14.49
N HIS A 40 -0.76 16.01 -15.04
CA HIS A 40 -1.94 16.20 -14.20
C HIS A 40 -2.27 14.95 -13.42
N VAL A 41 -2.21 13.79 -14.06
CA VAL A 41 -2.48 12.52 -13.39
C VAL A 41 -1.48 12.28 -12.29
N GLU A 42 -0.20 12.53 -12.58
CA GLU A 42 0.84 12.36 -11.56
C GLU A 42 0.58 13.23 -10.34
N ARG A 43 0.18 14.48 -10.58
CA ARG A 43 -0.11 15.40 -9.48
C ARG A 43 -1.29 14.92 -8.65
N ILE A 44 -2.34 14.42 -9.32
CA ILE A 44 -3.52 13.92 -8.61
C ILE A 44 -3.17 12.72 -7.76
N VAL A 45 -2.44 11.76 -8.34
CA VAL A 45 -2.06 10.55 -7.62
C VAL A 45 -1.19 10.90 -6.41
N ASN A 46 -0.21 11.77 -6.62
CA ASN A 46 0.67 12.17 -5.52
C ASN A 46 -0.12 12.88 -4.42
N THR A 47 -1.09 13.71 -4.81
CA THR A 47 -1.91 14.42 -3.83
C THR A 47 -2.72 13.45 -2.98
N VAL A 48 -3.29 12.43 -3.61
CA VAL A 48 -4.07 11.43 -2.87
C VAL A 48 -3.19 10.74 -1.83
N PHE A 49 -2.00 10.29 -2.23
CA PHE A 49 -1.10 9.62 -1.29
C PHE A 49 -0.62 10.55 -0.19
N GLU A 50 -0.31 11.82 -0.55
CA GLU A 50 0.13 12.79 0.45
C GLU A 50 -0.95 13.05 1.49
N GLU A 51 -2.21 13.13 1.06
CA GLU A 51 -3.31 13.35 1.99
C GLU A 51 -3.48 12.17 2.93
N ILE A 52 -3.31 10.96 2.42
CA ILE A 52 -3.40 9.76 3.26
C ILE A 52 -2.25 9.75 4.27
N ILE A 53 -1.04 10.03 3.81
CA ILE A 53 0.12 10.05 4.69
C ILE A 53 -0.05 11.10 5.78
N GLU A 54 -0.51 12.29 5.41
CA GLU A 54 -0.67 13.37 6.36
C GLU A 54 -1.71 13.04 7.42
N ALA A 55 -2.83 12.45 7.00
CA ALA A 55 -3.87 12.07 7.94
C ALA A 55 -3.35 11.03 8.93
N LEU A 56 -2.63 10.03 8.42
CA LEU A 56 -2.08 8.99 9.28
C LEU A 56 -1.01 9.52 10.21
N ALA A 57 -0.22 10.49 9.75
CA ALA A 57 0.79 11.11 10.60
C ALA A 57 0.17 11.83 11.79
N LYS A 58 -1.05 12.32 11.64
CA LYS A 58 -1.79 12.94 12.74
C LYS A 58 -2.49 11.92 13.62
N GLY A 59 -2.46 10.66 13.25
CA GLY A 59 -3.16 9.62 13.97
C GLY A 59 -4.60 9.41 13.54
N ASP A 60 -5.01 10.07 12.45
CA ASP A 60 -6.37 9.95 11.95
C ASP A 60 -6.54 8.66 11.17
N ARG A 61 -7.79 8.24 11.08
CA ARG A 61 -8.17 7.10 10.27
C ARG A 61 -8.64 7.59 8.91
N VAL A 62 -8.24 6.89 7.86
CA VAL A 62 -8.68 7.22 6.50
C VAL A 62 -9.55 6.08 5.99
N GLU A 63 -10.83 6.35 5.83
CA GLU A 63 -11.76 5.32 5.40
C GLU A 63 -12.19 5.60 3.97
N LEU A 64 -11.96 4.62 3.10
CA LEU A 64 -12.32 4.70 1.69
C LEU A 64 -13.37 3.64 1.43
N ARG A 65 -14.62 4.07 1.40
CA ARG A 65 -15.75 3.15 1.26
C ARG A 65 -15.58 2.24 0.07
N GLY A 66 -15.77 0.94 0.30
CA GLY A 66 -15.65 -0.05 -0.75
C GLY A 66 -14.25 -0.58 -0.92
N PHE A 67 -13.24 0.16 -0.49
CA PHE A 67 -11.85 -0.24 -0.62
C PHE A 67 -11.29 -0.74 0.70
N GLY A 68 -11.34 0.10 1.71
CA GLY A 68 -10.83 -0.27 3.02
C GLY A 68 -10.55 0.94 3.87
N ALA A 69 -9.89 0.70 4.97
CA ALA A 69 -9.58 1.75 5.92
C ALA A 69 -8.12 1.65 6.36
N PHE A 70 -7.44 2.78 6.33
CA PHE A 70 -6.09 2.90 6.86
C PHE A 70 -6.19 3.45 8.27
N SER A 71 -5.37 2.92 9.17
CA SER A 71 -5.29 3.43 10.53
C SER A 71 -3.86 3.29 11.01
N VAL A 72 -3.62 3.83 12.19
CA VAL A 72 -2.29 3.76 12.78
C VAL A 72 -2.40 2.94 14.05
N LYS A 73 -1.52 1.98 14.20
CA LYS A 73 -1.43 1.18 15.41
C LYS A 73 -0.13 1.53 16.11
N SER A 74 -0.21 1.67 17.43
CA SER A 74 0.97 1.92 18.24
C SER A 74 1.46 0.60 18.81
N ARG A 75 2.77 0.42 18.78
CA ARG A 75 3.40 -0.68 19.47
C ARG A 75 4.11 -0.09 20.67
N ASP A 76 3.72 -0.57 21.85
CA ASP A 76 4.27 -0.03 23.08
C ASP A 76 5.75 -0.35 23.22
N ALA A 77 6.45 0.51 23.92
CA ALA A 77 7.83 0.24 24.27
C ALA A 77 7.91 -1.06 25.07
N ARG A 78 8.91 -1.84 24.79
CA ARG A 78 9.07 -3.12 25.45
C ARG A 78 10.54 -3.49 25.52
N VAL A 79 10.83 -4.50 26.35
CA VAL A 79 12.17 -5.05 26.43
C VAL A 79 12.24 -6.28 25.55
N GLY A 80 13.06 -6.21 24.53
CA GLY A 80 13.32 -7.36 23.69
C GLY A 80 14.61 -8.05 24.09
N ARG A 81 14.98 -9.09 23.35
CA ARG A 81 16.23 -9.77 23.60
C ARG A 81 17.03 -9.85 22.32
N ASN A 82 18.32 -9.61 22.45
CA ASN A 82 19.25 -9.80 21.35
C ASN A 82 19.45 -11.29 21.15
N PRO A 83 19.06 -11.84 20.00
CA PRO A 83 19.16 -13.28 19.79
C PRO A 83 20.60 -13.79 19.77
N ARG A 84 21.58 -12.90 19.58
CA ARG A 84 22.98 -13.30 19.58
C ARG A 84 23.58 -13.44 20.96
N THR A 85 23.24 -12.49 21.83
CA THR A 85 23.87 -12.43 23.15
C THR A 85 22.91 -12.74 24.27
N GLY A 86 21.62 -12.70 24.01
CA GLY A 86 20.62 -12.90 25.03
C GLY A 86 20.39 -11.68 25.89
N GLU A 87 21.09 -10.59 25.60
CA GLU A 87 20.96 -9.36 26.36
C GLU A 87 19.59 -8.70 26.17
N ALA A 88 19.08 -8.09 27.23
CA ALA A 88 17.87 -7.32 27.14
C ALA A 88 18.12 -6.02 26.38
N VAL A 89 17.23 -5.70 25.45
CA VAL A 89 17.34 -4.50 24.62
C VAL A 89 16.04 -3.72 24.72
N GLN A 90 16.15 -2.43 24.99
CA GLN A 90 14.98 -1.56 25.03
C GLN A 90 14.46 -1.33 23.61
N VAL A 91 13.19 -1.64 23.38
CA VAL A 91 12.54 -1.39 22.10
C VAL A 91 11.53 -0.27 22.32
N ASP A 92 11.75 0.86 21.65
CA ASP A 92 10.88 2.02 21.79
C ASP A 92 9.52 1.74 21.16
N ASP A 93 8.51 2.47 21.62
CA ASP A 93 7.20 2.35 20.99
C ASP A 93 7.27 2.93 19.59
N LYS A 94 6.45 2.36 18.71
CA LYS A 94 6.44 2.76 17.30
C LYS A 94 5.01 2.81 16.81
N LYS A 95 4.81 3.68 15.82
CA LYS A 95 3.52 3.76 15.14
C LYS A 95 3.66 3.13 13.77
N VAL A 96 2.77 2.23 13.45
CA VAL A 96 2.80 1.52 12.19
C VAL A 96 1.46 1.64 11.49
N PRO A 97 1.48 1.73 10.15
CA PRO A 97 0.22 1.78 9.41
C PRO A 97 -0.44 0.40 9.41
N PHE A 98 -1.74 0.42 9.36
CA PHE A 98 -2.53 -0.80 9.30
C PHE A 98 -3.65 -0.59 8.30
N PHE A 99 -3.86 -1.57 7.43
CA PHE A 99 -4.91 -1.51 6.42
C PHE A 99 -5.86 -2.67 6.60
N LYS A 100 -7.16 -2.36 6.64
CA LYS A 100 -8.20 -3.38 6.71
C LYS A 100 -9.09 -3.23 5.50
N THR A 101 -9.26 -4.32 4.75
CA THR A 101 -10.08 -4.30 3.55
C THR A 101 -11.55 -4.06 3.87
N GLY A 102 -12.20 -3.31 2.96
CA GLY A 102 -13.64 -3.18 3.02
C GLY A 102 -14.31 -4.38 2.35
N LYS A 103 -15.63 -4.39 2.43
CA LYS A 103 -16.40 -5.53 1.92
C LYS A 103 -16.24 -5.71 0.43
N LEU A 104 -16.33 -4.63 -0.34
CA LEU A 104 -16.26 -4.75 -1.80
C LEU A 104 -14.92 -5.29 -2.28
N LEU A 105 -13.83 -4.78 -1.71
CA LEU A 105 -12.52 -5.27 -2.10
C LEU A 105 -12.35 -6.72 -1.69
N ARG A 106 -12.76 -7.04 -0.45
CA ARG A 106 -12.62 -8.40 0.04
C ARG A 106 -13.41 -9.38 -0.83
N ASP A 107 -14.63 -8.99 -1.23
CA ASP A 107 -15.45 -9.85 -2.07
C ASP A 107 -14.81 -10.06 -3.44
N ARG A 108 -14.25 -8.99 -4.02
CA ARG A 108 -13.56 -9.09 -5.31
C ARG A 108 -12.38 -10.05 -5.25
N LEU A 109 -11.64 -10.00 -4.14
CA LEU A 109 -10.48 -10.87 -3.97
C LEU A 109 -10.88 -12.34 -3.82
N ASN A 110 -12.09 -12.61 -3.36
CA ASN A 110 -12.55 -13.97 -3.12
C ASN A 110 -13.53 -14.44 -4.19
N GLY A 111 -13.48 -13.82 -5.36
CA GLY A 111 -14.25 -14.27 -6.50
C GLY A 111 -15.71 -13.88 -6.47
N GLY A 112 -16.07 -12.98 -5.57
CA GLY A 112 -17.46 -12.57 -5.44
C GLY A 112 -17.82 -11.26 -6.10
#